data_47f16c629f412cbfbb35efd4ecbc7414
#
_entry.id   47f16c629f412cbfbb35efd4ecbc7414
#
_cell.length_a   1.000
_cell.length_b   1.000
_cell.length_c   1.000
_cell.angle_alpha   90.00
_cell.angle_beta   90.00
_cell.angle_gamma   90.00
#
_symmetry.space_group_name_H-M   'P 1'
#
loop_
_entity.id
_entity.type
_entity.pdbx_description
1 polymer ?
#
loop_
_entity_poly.entity_id
_entity_poly.type
_entity_poly.pdbx_seq_one_letter_code
_entity_poly.pdbx_strand_id
1 'polypeptide(L)' 'MDKRLGIIGITIKDRYKSAPKVNRTLSEHGDIIVGRMGLPFRDKGVNVIGLIIEATTDEVGALTGQLGMLQGVKVKSLLV' A
#
# COMPACT_ATOMS: atom_id res chain seq x y z
N MET A 1 2.92 -2.11 21.99
CA MET A 1 3.20 -3.08 20.93
C MET A 1 4.42 -2.66 20.16
N ASP A 2 5.25 -3.60 19.81
CA ASP A 2 6.50 -3.32 19.13
C ASP A 2 6.25 -3.04 17.65
N LYS A 3 6.87 -1.99 17.15
CA LYS A 3 6.87 -1.71 15.73
C LYS A 3 7.92 -2.56 15.04
N ARG A 4 7.56 -3.04 13.85
CA ARG A 4 8.43 -3.90 13.04
C ARG A 4 8.62 -3.29 11.67
N LEU A 5 9.78 -3.53 11.10
CA LEU A 5 10.00 -3.20 9.70
C LEU A 5 9.22 -4.14 8.82
N GLY A 6 8.69 -3.62 7.73
CA GLY A 6 7.95 -4.42 6.79
C GLY A 6 7.91 -3.82 5.42
N ILE A 7 7.33 -4.58 4.50
CA ILE A 7 7.20 -4.19 3.11
C ILE A 7 5.75 -4.44 2.71
N ILE A 8 5.16 -3.46 2.01
CA ILE A 8 3.83 -3.61 1.43
C ILE A 8 3.95 -3.41 -0.06
N GLY A 9 3.44 -4.38 -0.82
CA GLY A 9 3.34 -4.27 -2.27
C GLY A 9 1.89 -4.04 -2.66
N ILE A 10 1.65 -3.05 -3.52
CA ILE A 10 0.31 -2.67 -3.98
C ILE A 10 0.31 -2.65 -5.49
N THR A 11 -0.68 -3.30 -6.11
CA THR A 11 -0.91 -3.16 -7.54
C THR A 11 -2.28 -2.53 -7.75
N ILE A 12 -2.36 -1.57 -8.66
CA ILE A 12 -3.57 -0.82 -8.96
C ILE A 12 -3.90 -1.05 -10.44
N LYS A 13 -4.98 -1.75 -10.71
CA LYS A 13 -5.37 -2.10 -12.07
C LYS A 13 -6.04 -0.93 -12.79
N ASP A 14 -6.82 -0.13 -12.07
CA ASP A 14 -7.52 1.04 -12.63
C ASP A 14 -7.04 2.29 -11.92
N ARG A 15 -5.99 2.90 -12.48
CA ARG A 15 -5.36 4.06 -11.84
C ARG A 15 -6.28 5.28 -11.79
N TYR A 16 -7.18 5.44 -12.76
CA TYR A 16 -8.04 6.62 -12.80
C TYR A 16 -9.07 6.61 -11.69
N LYS A 17 -9.63 5.43 -11.39
CA LYS A 17 -10.63 5.29 -10.34
C LYS A 17 -10.01 5.10 -8.97
N SER A 18 -8.99 4.26 -8.88
CA SER A 18 -8.52 3.77 -7.59
C SER A 18 -7.27 4.46 -7.08
N ALA A 19 -6.41 4.99 -7.96
CA ALA A 19 -5.17 5.61 -7.49
C ALA A 19 -5.40 6.79 -6.55
N PRO A 20 -6.37 7.70 -6.80
CA PRO A 20 -6.62 8.77 -5.83
C PRO A 20 -7.05 8.26 -4.47
N LYS A 21 -7.82 7.17 -4.43
CA LYS A 21 -8.28 6.56 -3.18
C LYS A 21 -7.11 5.88 -2.46
N VAL A 22 -6.24 5.19 -3.21
CA VAL A 22 -5.03 4.60 -2.65
C VAL A 22 -4.16 5.69 -2.04
N ASN A 23 -3.92 6.78 -2.76
CA ASN A 23 -3.07 7.87 -2.26
C ASN A 23 -3.66 8.52 -1.02
N ARG A 24 -4.98 8.67 -0.95
CA ARG A 24 -5.65 9.18 0.25
C ARG A 24 -5.43 8.25 1.44
N THR A 25 -5.63 6.95 1.23
CA THR A 25 -5.44 5.95 2.29
C THR A 25 -3.99 5.97 2.78
N LEU A 26 -3.02 6.03 1.86
CA LEU A 26 -1.61 6.10 2.24
C LEU A 26 -1.30 7.36 3.04
N SER A 27 -1.89 8.50 2.67
CA SER A 27 -1.70 9.75 3.40
C SER A 27 -2.25 9.66 4.82
N GLU A 28 -3.39 9.00 4.99
CA GLU A 28 -4.00 8.80 6.31
C GLU A 28 -3.15 7.91 7.22
N HIS A 29 -2.31 7.06 6.62
CA HIS A 29 -1.41 6.18 7.37
C HIS A 29 0.06 6.59 7.20
N GLY A 30 0.31 7.85 6.89
CA GLY A 30 1.65 8.33 6.58
C GLY A 30 2.66 8.18 7.70
N ASP A 31 2.20 8.12 8.95
CA ASP A 31 3.08 8.00 10.11
C ASP A 31 3.82 6.65 10.19
N ILE A 32 3.31 5.62 9.52
CA ILE A 32 3.98 4.31 9.51
C ILE A 32 4.81 4.08 8.23
N ILE A 33 4.72 4.98 7.25
CA ILE A 33 5.41 4.82 5.98
C ILE A 33 6.77 5.48 6.04
N VAL A 34 7.83 4.68 5.94
CA VAL A 34 9.22 5.15 5.98
C VAL A 34 9.68 5.58 4.59
N GLY A 35 9.25 4.85 3.57
CA GLY A 35 9.60 5.16 2.19
C GLY A 35 8.61 4.55 1.22
N ARG A 36 8.52 5.13 0.04
CA ARG A 36 7.63 4.58 -1.00
C ARG A 36 8.26 4.78 -2.37
N MET A 37 7.93 3.86 -3.26
CA MET A 37 8.30 3.94 -4.66
C MET A 37 7.10 3.53 -5.50
N GLY A 38 6.76 4.33 -6.50
CA GLY A 38 5.70 4.01 -7.43
C GLY A 38 6.25 3.84 -8.82
N LEU A 39 5.73 2.86 -9.56
CA LEU A 39 6.16 2.56 -10.91
C LEU A 39 4.97 2.17 -11.77
N PRO A 40 4.72 2.89 -12.87
CA PRO A 40 3.70 2.43 -13.83
C PRO A 40 4.27 1.26 -14.63
N PHE A 41 3.53 0.16 -14.65
CA PHE A 41 3.92 -1.04 -15.39
C PHE A 41 3.01 -1.13 -16.61
N ARG A 42 3.37 -0.43 -17.66
CA ARG A 42 2.50 -0.23 -18.83
C ARG A 42 2.15 -1.52 -19.54
N ASP A 43 3.11 -2.43 -19.66
CA ASP A 43 2.90 -3.73 -20.33
C ASP A 43 1.82 -4.55 -19.64
N LYS A 44 1.67 -4.41 -18.33
CA LYS A 44 0.67 -5.14 -17.55
C LYS A 44 -0.59 -4.32 -17.31
N GLY A 45 -0.61 -3.05 -17.67
CA GLY A 45 -1.74 -2.17 -17.42
C GLY A 45 -1.98 -1.88 -15.96
N VAL A 46 -0.95 -1.95 -15.12
CA VAL A 46 -1.08 -1.72 -13.68
C VAL A 46 -0.05 -0.71 -13.20
N ASN A 47 -0.37 -0.01 -12.12
CA ASN A 47 0.60 0.74 -11.35
C ASN A 47 1.03 -0.11 -10.16
N VAL A 48 2.32 -0.06 -9.84
CA VAL A 48 2.87 -0.80 -8.70
C VAL A 48 3.42 0.20 -7.70
N ILE A 49 3.07 0.02 -6.43
CA ILE A 49 3.62 0.82 -5.33
C ILE A 49 4.26 -0.12 -4.34
N GLY A 50 5.51 0.18 -3.97
CA GLY A 50 6.20 -0.51 -2.89
C GLY A 50 6.38 0.43 -1.72
N LEU A 51 6.07 -0.06 -0.52
CA LEU A 51 6.22 0.71 0.72
C LEU A 51 7.21 0.01 1.63
N ILE A 52 8.07 0.80 2.26
CA ILE A 52 8.83 0.37 3.43
C ILE A 52 8.10 0.98 4.62
N ILE A 53 7.76 0.14 5.58
CA ILE A 53 6.98 0.58 6.74
C ILE A 53 7.66 0.18 8.05
N GLU A 54 7.33 0.94 9.09
CA GLU A 54 7.61 0.56 10.46
C GLU A 54 6.29 0.68 11.22
N ALA A 55 5.75 -0.46 11.68
CA ALA A 55 4.39 -0.51 12.17
C ALA A 55 4.14 -1.72 13.06
N THR A 56 3.09 -1.62 13.86
CA THR A 56 2.57 -2.78 14.58
C THR A 56 1.74 -3.66 13.62
N THR A 57 1.49 -4.90 14.03
CA THR A 57 0.63 -5.79 13.24
C THR A 57 -0.76 -5.21 13.04
N ASP A 58 -1.31 -4.53 14.06
CA ASP A 58 -2.63 -3.90 13.95
C ASP A 58 -2.63 -2.76 12.94
N GLU A 59 -1.57 -1.95 12.92
CA GLU A 59 -1.45 -0.84 11.97
C GLU A 59 -1.35 -1.36 10.54
N VAL A 60 -0.59 -2.43 10.32
CA VAL A 60 -0.49 -3.07 9.00
C VAL A 60 -1.84 -3.63 8.58
N GLY A 61 -2.54 -4.30 9.51
CA GLY A 61 -3.85 -4.87 9.22
C GLY A 61 -4.87 -3.80 8.83
N ALA A 62 -4.86 -2.66 9.52
CA ALA A 62 -5.76 -1.55 9.19
C ALA A 62 -5.47 -1.00 7.78
N LEU A 63 -4.21 -0.78 7.46
CA LEU A 63 -3.84 -0.23 6.15
C LEU A 63 -4.15 -1.22 5.02
N THR A 64 -3.71 -2.47 5.16
CA THR A 64 -3.93 -3.48 4.11
C THR A 64 -5.41 -3.80 3.94
N GLY A 65 -6.17 -3.79 5.04
CA GLY A 65 -7.62 -4.00 4.98
C GLY A 65 -8.32 -2.91 4.17
N GLN A 66 -7.97 -1.66 4.42
CA GLN A 66 -8.55 -0.53 3.67
C GLN A 66 -8.15 -0.58 2.20
N LEU A 67 -6.89 -0.84 1.90
CA LEU A 67 -6.42 -0.93 0.51
C LEU A 67 -7.08 -2.08 -0.23
N GLY A 68 -7.23 -3.23 0.43
CA GLY A 68 -7.83 -4.42 -0.19
C GLY A 68 -9.29 -4.27 -0.53
N MET A 69 -9.99 -3.30 0.06
CA MET A 69 -11.39 -3.01 -0.24
C MET A 69 -11.58 -2.18 -1.51
N LEU A 70 -10.51 -1.59 -2.02
CA LEU A 70 -10.60 -0.72 -3.20
C LEU A 70 -10.65 -1.56 -4.47
N GLN A 71 -11.49 -1.14 -5.42
CA GLN A 71 -11.67 -1.86 -6.67
C GLN A 71 -10.38 -1.89 -7.48
N GLY A 72 -10.00 -3.09 -7.96
CA GLY A 72 -8.81 -3.26 -8.80
C GLY A 72 -7.49 -3.11 -8.05
N VAL A 73 -7.53 -3.11 -6.73
CA VAL A 73 -6.33 -2.97 -5.89
C VAL A 73 -6.01 -4.33 -5.25
N LYS A 74 -4.78 -4.78 -5.40
CA LYS A 74 -4.24 -5.94 -4.71
C LYS A 74 -3.12 -5.49 -3.79
N VAL A 75 -3.07 -6.07 -2.61
CA VAL A 75 -2.08 -5.70 -1.60
C VAL A 75 -1.52 -6.96 -0.94
N LYS A 76 -0.22 -6.96 -0.74
CA LYS A 76 0.49 -8.00 0.00
C LYS A 76 1.45 -7.33 0.95
N SER A 77 1.61 -7.91 2.13
CA SER A 77 2.52 -7.36 3.12
C SER A 77 3.34 -8.47 3.74
N LEU A 78 4.51 -8.07 4.21
CA LEU A 78 5.32 -8.93 5.07
C LEU A 78 5.95 -8.08 6.16
N LEU A 79 6.13 -8.68 7.32
CA LEU A 79 6.84 -8.06 8.43
C LEU A 79 8.12 -8.85 8.71
N VAL A 80 9.18 -8.12 8.95
CA VAL A 80 10.48 -8.70 9.25
C VAL A 80 10.60 -9.03 10.73
#